data_a7b2a0cfd1dfba0896d5be76ac9b25d3
#
_entry.id   a7b2a0cfd1dfba0896d5be76ac9b25d3
#
_cell.length_a   1.000
_cell.length_b   1.000
_cell.length_c   1.000
_cell.angle_alpha   90.00
_cell.angle_beta   90.00
_cell.angle_gamma   90.00
#
_symmetry.space_group_name_H-M   'P 1'
#
loop_
_entity.id
_entity.type
_entity.pdbx_description
1 polymer ?
#
loop_
_entity_poly.entity_id
_entity_poly.type
_entity_poly.pdbx_seq_one_letter_code
_entity_poly.pdbx_strand_id
1 'polypeptide(L)'
;MIAHFAREGYVTLPDFLPPAELPGLQRLCEAILVERVESAQAAGGFGWDGTTTLWVRLRREEELILEALPLGPRLRHTAAALLGAAPADLRIGGRIFYKAPRVGRALPFHQDEAHRDPAFVHNSLNAFLALDPATPCSGGLRYLPGSHTQGIRTHVAIGGMHEAVGIPDVDPAGVVTPSLQPGAAAFHHCRLVHASGDNTADHPRRAFVFVCEAPPQRLATPLPRPWLASSLSTAELQY
;
A
#
# COMPACT_ATOMS: atom_id res chain seq x y z
N MET A 1 -4.72 -17.98 8.94
CA MET A 1 -4.76 -16.77 8.09
C MET A 1 -5.86 -15.82 8.56
N ILE A 2 -7.16 -16.10 8.35
CA ILE A 2 -8.29 -15.19 8.65
C ILE A 2 -8.29 -14.75 10.12
N ALA A 3 -8.23 -15.67 11.09
CA ALA A 3 -8.22 -15.33 12.51
C ALA A 3 -7.01 -14.45 12.91
N HIS A 4 -5.86 -14.62 12.29
CA HIS A 4 -4.69 -13.78 12.51
C HIS A 4 -4.93 -12.37 11.96
N PHE A 5 -5.42 -12.26 10.72
CA PHE A 5 -5.76 -10.96 10.11
C PHE A 5 -6.81 -10.20 10.93
N ALA A 6 -7.87 -10.89 11.39
CA ALA A 6 -8.90 -10.27 12.23
C ALA A 6 -8.37 -9.76 13.58
N ARG A 7 -7.36 -10.41 14.18
CA ARG A 7 -6.75 -10.01 15.44
C ARG A 7 -5.69 -8.93 15.28
N GLU A 8 -4.78 -9.12 14.29
CA GLU A 8 -3.59 -8.27 14.15
C GLU A 8 -3.77 -7.16 13.11
N GLY A 9 -4.75 -7.27 12.21
CA GLY A 9 -4.98 -6.34 11.10
C GLY A 9 -4.07 -6.56 9.89
N TYR A 10 -3.18 -7.54 9.93
CA TYR A 10 -2.34 -7.93 8.80
C TYR A 10 -2.09 -9.44 8.79
N VAL A 11 -1.61 -9.92 7.66
CA VAL A 11 -1.08 -11.28 7.51
C VAL A 11 -0.03 -11.30 6.40
N THR A 12 1.01 -12.11 6.57
CA THR A 12 2.04 -12.36 5.55
C THR A 12 1.90 -13.78 5.01
N LEU A 13 2.06 -13.92 3.71
CA LEU A 13 2.00 -15.19 2.98
C LEU A 13 3.34 -15.36 2.23
N PRO A 14 4.28 -16.15 2.74
CA PRO A 14 5.64 -16.27 2.17
C PRO A 14 5.64 -16.79 0.73
N ASP A 15 4.79 -17.76 0.43
CA ASP A 15 4.73 -18.44 -0.86
C ASP A 15 3.47 -18.02 -1.66
N PHE A 16 3.16 -16.71 -1.62
CA PHE A 16 1.95 -16.22 -2.29
C PHE A 16 2.04 -16.33 -3.81
N LEU A 17 3.20 -16.06 -4.38
CA LEU A 17 3.47 -16.16 -5.81
C LEU A 17 4.39 -17.35 -6.08
N PRO A 18 4.00 -18.28 -6.97
CA PRO A 18 4.92 -19.34 -7.43
C PRO A 18 6.19 -18.73 -8.03
N PRO A 19 7.38 -19.30 -7.76
CA PRO A 19 8.66 -18.77 -8.26
C PRO A 19 8.71 -18.57 -9.78
N ALA A 20 7.99 -19.41 -10.53
CA ALA A 20 7.94 -19.31 -12.00
C ALA A 20 7.22 -18.05 -12.52
N GLU A 21 6.31 -17.46 -11.74
CA GLU A 21 5.55 -16.26 -12.11
C GLU A 21 6.34 -14.96 -11.84
N LEU A 22 7.25 -14.99 -10.87
CA LEU A 22 7.97 -13.79 -10.39
C LEU A 22 8.77 -13.05 -11.49
N PRO A 23 9.58 -13.71 -12.34
CA PRO A 23 10.36 -13.00 -13.36
C PRO A 23 9.49 -12.25 -14.37
N GLY A 24 8.32 -12.77 -14.70
CA GLY A 24 7.35 -12.11 -15.58
C GLY A 24 6.83 -10.81 -14.97
N LEU A 25 6.45 -10.85 -13.69
CA LEU A 25 5.96 -9.68 -12.97
C LEU A 25 7.06 -8.63 -12.72
N GLN A 26 8.29 -9.05 -12.47
CA GLN A 26 9.43 -8.14 -12.35
C GLN A 26 9.66 -7.38 -13.66
N ARG A 27 9.64 -8.06 -14.81
CA ARG A 27 9.77 -7.42 -16.14
C ARG A 27 8.61 -6.48 -16.44
N LEU A 28 7.38 -6.86 -16.12
CA LEU A 28 6.21 -6.00 -16.31
C LEU A 28 6.33 -4.72 -15.45
N CYS A 29 6.70 -4.87 -14.19
CA CYS A 29 6.93 -3.74 -13.28
C CYS A 29 8.00 -2.79 -13.83
N GLU A 30 9.13 -3.31 -14.30
CA GLU A 30 10.21 -2.53 -14.88
C GLU A 30 9.76 -1.77 -16.13
N ALA A 31 9.06 -2.43 -17.05
CA ALA A 31 8.56 -1.81 -18.26
C ALA A 31 7.60 -0.64 -17.97
N ILE A 32 6.70 -0.81 -16.98
CA ILE A 32 5.79 0.25 -16.56
C ILE A 32 6.56 1.43 -15.95
N LEU A 33 7.55 1.16 -15.09
CA LEU A 33 8.34 2.21 -14.45
C LEU A 33 9.13 3.02 -15.48
N VAL A 34 9.80 2.37 -16.43
CA VAL A 34 10.56 3.04 -17.51
C VAL A 34 9.62 3.91 -18.33
N GLU A 35 8.50 3.39 -18.80
CA GLU A 35 7.52 4.16 -19.60
C GLU A 35 6.98 5.38 -18.84
N ARG A 36 6.70 5.26 -17.53
CA ARG A 36 6.21 6.39 -16.74
C ARG A 36 7.26 7.47 -16.54
N VAL A 37 8.52 7.10 -16.31
CA VAL A 37 9.63 8.05 -16.18
C VAL A 37 9.85 8.79 -17.50
N GLU A 38 9.92 8.09 -18.61
CA GLU A 38 10.09 8.69 -19.93
C GLU A 38 8.93 9.62 -20.30
N SER A 39 7.69 9.21 -20.06
CA SER A 39 6.51 10.02 -20.32
C SER A 39 6.48 11.29 -19.46
N ALA A 40 6.87 11.22 -18.20
CA ALA A 40 6.95 12.37 -17.30
C ALA A 40 8.03 13.38 -17.77
N GLN A 41 9.18 12.89 -18.17
CA GLN A 41 10.27 13.71 -18.72
C GLN A 41 9.86 14.41 -20.02
N ALA A 42 9.21 13.69 -20.95
CA ALA A 42 8.73 14.24 -22.22
C ALA A 42 7.65 15.32 -22.02
N ALA A 43 6.84 15.21 -20.97
CA ALA A 43 5.80 16.20 -20.64
C ALA A 43 6.35 17.45 -19.92
N GLY A 44 7.66 17.54 -19.69
CA GLY A 44 8.27 18.62 -18.90
C GLY A 44 7.86 18.60 -17.42
N GLY A 45 7.28 17.50 -16.98
CA GLY A 45 6.93 17.24 -15.59
C GLY A 45 8.16 16.86 -14.77
N PHE A 46 7.98 16.72 -13.46
CA PHE A 46 9.01 16.21 -12.56
C PHE A 46 9.43 14.81 -13.01
N GLY A 47 10.54 14.72 -13.72
CA GLY A 47 11.18 13.45 -13.95
C GLY A 47 11.58 12.88 -12.60
N TRP A 48 11.27 11.60 -12.36
CA TRP A 48 11.83 10.89 -11.23
C TRP A 48 13.37 10.89 -11.37
N ASP A 49 14.03 11.52 -10.42
CA ASP A 49 15.48 11.69 -10.39
C ASP A 49 16.25 10.45 -9.89
N GLY A 50 15.54 9.36 -9.63
CA GLY A 50 16.11 8.14 -9.06
C GLY A 50 16.35 8.20 -7.54
N THR A 51 16.07 9.33 -6.89
CA THR A 51 16.47 9.57 -5.50
C THR A 51 15.36 9.42 -4.46
N THR A 52 14.12 9.17 -4.88
CA THR A 52 12.97 9.19 -3.98
C THR A 52 12.14 7.90 -4.03
N THR A 53 11.19 7.79 -3.12
CA THR A 53 10.12 6.80 -3.19
C THR A 53 9.14 7.21 -4.27
N LEU A 54 8.92 6.33 -5.24
CA LEU A 54 7.96 6.53 -6.31
C LEU A 54 6.79 5.57 -6.13
N TRP A 55 5.57 6.06 -6.33
CA TRP A 55 4.41 5.21 -6.52
C TRP A 55 3.69 5.60 -7.81
N VAL A 56 3.28 4.58 -8.56
CA VAL A 56 2.68 4.72 -9.89
C VAL A 56 1.36 3.97 -9.89
N ARG A 57 0.27 4.68 -10.16
CA ARG A 57 -1.04 4.02 -10.37
C ARG A 57 -0.99 3.22 -11.67
N LEU A 58 -1.47 1.99 -11.63
CA LEU A 58 -1.65 1.19 -12.84
C LEU A 58 -2.79 1.76 -13.70
N ARG A 59 -2.62 1.70 -15.01
CA ARG A 59 -3.68 1.95 -15.97
C ARG A 59 -4.61 0.74 -16.05
N ARG A 60 -5.81 0.93 -16.57
CA ARG A 60 -6.76 -0.18 -16.68
C ARG A 60 -6.24 -1.35 -17.51
N GLU A 61 -5.49 -1.07 -18.56
CA GLU A 61 -4.87 -2.11 -19.41
C GLU A 61 -3.86 -2.95 -18.63
N GLU A 62 -3.05 -2.33 -17.78
CA GLU A 62 -2.06 -2.99 -16.94
C GLU A 62 -2.74 -3.82 -15.84
N GLU A 63 -3.83 -3.32 -15.26
CA GLU A 63 -4.65 -4.06 -14.30
C GLU A 63 -5.27 -5.30 -14.94
N LEU A 64 -5.81 -5.19 -16.17
CA LEU A 64 -6.38 -6.30 -16.91
C LEU A 64 -5.34 -7.39 -17.21
N ILE A 65 -4.10 -7.03 -17.52
CA ILE A 65 -3.00 -7.98 -17.67
C ILE A 65 -2.81 -8.77 -16.37
N LEU A 66 -2.72 -8.07 -15.23
CA LEU A 66 -2.51 -8.70 -13.93
C LEU A 66 -3.72 -9.54 -13.49
N GLU A 67 -4.94 -9.09 -13.79
CA GLU A 67 -6.18 -9.84 -13.53
C GLU A 67 -6.26 -11.15 -14.33
N ALA A 68 -5.72 -11.17 -15.56
CA ALA A 68 -5.69 -12.35 -16.44
C ALA A 68 -4.65 -13.40 -16.05
N LEU A 69 -3.61 -12.99 -15.30
CA LEU A 69 -2.60 -13.92 -14.78
C LEU A 69 -3.17 -14.77 -13.62
N PRO A 70 -2.57 -15.93 -13.30
CA PRO A 70 -2.97 -16.73 -12.13
C PRO A 70 -2.93 -15.95 -10.81
N LEU A 71 -2.16 -14.87 -10.75
CA LEU A 71 -2.14 -13.90 -9.65
C LEU A 71 -3.53 -13.30 -9.40
N GLY A 72 -4.26 -12.90 -10.45
CA GLY A 72 -5.54 -12.19 -10.32
C GLY A 72 -6.59 -12.95 -9.51
N PRO A 73 -7.00 -14.18 -9.89
CA PRO A 73 -7.92 -14.99 -9.10
C PRO A 73 -7.40 -15.28 -7.69
N ARG A 74 -6.10 -15.58 -7.52
CA ARG A 74 -5.48 -15.85 -6.22
C ARG A 74 -5.60 -14.64 -5.29
N LEU A 75 -5.25 -13.45 -5.78
CA LEU A 75 -5.37 -12.21 -5.05
C LEU A 75 -6.83 -11.94 -4.63
N ARG A 76 -7.75 -12.04 -5.59
CA ARG A 76 -9.18 -11.77 -5.38
C ARG A 76 -9.79 -12.70 -4.33
N HIS A 77 -9.54 -14.01 -4.41
CA HIS A 77 -10.08 -14.96 -3.44
C HIS A 77 -9.46 -14.76 -2.04
N THR A 78 -8.16 -14.48 -1.97
CA THR A 78 -7.49 -14.23 -0.69
C THR A 78 -8.04 -12.97 -0.03
N ALA A 79 -8.14 -11.86 -0.77
CA ALA A 79 -8.68 -10.61 -0.25
C ALA A 79 -10.15 -10.75 0.18
N ALA A 80 -10.97 -11.43 -0.62
CA ALA A 80 -12.38 -11.70 -0.29
C ALA A 80 -12.52 -12.49 1.01
N ALA A 81 -11.72 -13.54 1.19
CA ALA A 81 -11.72 -14.34 2.41
C ALA A 81 -11.31 -13.52 3.65
N LEU A 82 -10.34 -12.61 3.51
CA LEU A 82 -9.89 -11.74 4.59
C LEU A 82 -10.92 -10.66 4.95
N LEU A 83 -11.64 -10.14 3.95
CA LEU A 83 -12.66 -9.09 4.12
C LEU A 83 -14.05 -9.64 4.47
N GLY A 84 -14.24 -10.97 4.40
CA GLY A 84 -15.56 -11.59 4.58
C GLY A 84 -16.56 -11.20 3.48
N ALA A 85 -16.07 -10.99 2.25
CA ALA A 85 -16.86 -10.56 1.09
C ALA A 85 -16.89 -11.63 -0.01
N ALA A 86 -17.83 -11.52 -0.95
CA ALA A 86 -17.81 -12.37 -2.15
C ALA A 86 -16.70 -11.89 -3.11
N PRO A 87 -15.94 -12.80 -3.74
CA PRO A 87 -14.87 -12.40 -4.67
C PRO A 87 -15.36 -11.52 -5.83
N ALA A 88 -16.58 -11.75 -6.32
CA ALA A 88 -17.17 -10.97 -7.42
C ALA A 88 -17.47 -9.51 -7.03
N ASP A 89 -17.68 -9.24 -5.75
CA ASP A 89 -18.03 -7.90 -5.25
C ASP A 89 -16.81 -7.00 -5.05
N LEU A 90 -15.60 -7.56 -5.06
CA LEU A 90 -14.39 -6.78 -4.82
C LEU A 90 -14.03 -5.90 -6.02
N ARG A 91 -13.81 -4.63 -5.73
CA ARG A 91 -13.07 -3.70 -6.59
C ARG A 91 -11.59 -3.81 -6.25
N ILE A 92 -10.75 -3.95 -7.27
CA ILE A 92 -9.30 -4.05 -7.10
C ILE A 92 -8.65 -3.02 -8.01
N GLY A 93 -7.83 -2.16 -7.43
CA GLY A 93 -7.00 -1.21 -8.16
C GLY A 93 -5.53 -1.44 -7.81
N GLY A 94 -4.64 -1.25 -8.78
CA GLY A 94 -3.23 -1.56 -8.63
C GLY A 94 -2.32 -0.33 -8.65
N ARG A 95 -1.18 -0.45 -7.97
CA ARG A 95 -0.07 0.53 -7.95
C ARG A 95 1.25 -0.19 -7.93
N ILE A 96 2.30 0.48 -8.41
CA ILE A 96 3.68 0.09 -8.15
C ILE A 96 4.22 1.01 -7.07
N PHE A 97 4.85 0.43 -6.06
CA PHE A 97 5.68 1.14 -5.09
C PHE A 97 7.14 0.80 -5.32
N TYR A 98 7.93 1.81 -5.57
CA TYR A 98 9.35 1.72 -5.79
C TYR A 98 10.12 2.54 -4.76
N LYS A 99 11.18 1.95 -4.21
CA LYS A 99 12.17 2.66 -3.41
C LYS A 99 13.55 2.45 -4.01
N ALA A 100 14.18 3.55 -4.42
CA ALA A 100 15.52 3.51 -4.99
C ALA A 100 16.55 2.97 -3.98
N PRO A 101 17.63 2.29 -4.45
CA PRO A 101 18.72 1.86 -3.60
C PRO A 101 19.31 3.03 -2.82
N ARG A 102 19.58 2.85 -1.53
CA ARG A 102 20.27 3.78 -0.62
C ARG A 102 19.57 5.11 -0.31
N VAL A 103 18.59 5.54 -1.15
CA VAL A 103 17.98 6.87 -1.05
C VAL A 103 16.46 6.87 -0.96
N GLY A 104 15.82 5.71 -1.17
CA GLY A 104 14.35 5.58 -1.06
C GLY A 104 13.87 5.90 0.35
N ARG A 105 13.03 6.94 0.50
CA ARG A 105 12.62 7.47 1.79
C ARG A 105 11.49 6.69 2.45
N ALA A 106 11.46 6.75 3.78
CA ALA A 106 10.38 6.22 4.60
C ALA A 106 9.04 6.88 4.26
N LEU A 107 7.95 6.12 4.43
CA LEU A 107 6.61 6.71 4.55
C LEU A 107 6.24 6.73 6.04
N PRO A 108 5.67 7.85 6.53
CA PRO A 108 5.30 7.98 7.93
C PRO A 108 4.20 6.98 8.32
N PHE A 109 4.02 6.76 9.61
CA PHE A 109 2.88 5.97 10.09
C PHE A 109 1.57 6.67 9.75
N HIS A 110 0.64 5.94 9.16
CA HIS A 110 -0.68 6.41 8.75
C HIS A 110 -1.71 5.28 8.74
N GLN A 111 -2.94 5.63 8.50
CA GLN A 111 -4.05 4.71 8.23
C GLN A 111 -4.69 5.15 6.91
N ASP A 112 -4.81 4.27 5.94
CA ASP A 112 -5.38 4.59 4.62
C ASP A 112 -6.82 5.12 4.72
N GLU A 113 -7.60 4.61 5.68
CA GLU A 113 -8.98 5.04 5.91
C GLU A 113 -9.08 6.54 6.23
N ALA A 114 -8.06 7.15 6.83
CA ALA A 114 -8.07 8.57 7.17
C ALA A 114 -8.18 9.48 5.93
N HIS A 115 -7.76 8.99 4.76
CA HIS A 115 -7.76 9.73 3.50
C HIS A 115 -9.00 9.46 2.63
N ARG A 116 -9.93 8.62 3.11
CA ARG A 116 -11.11 8.23 2.35
C ARG A 116 -12.30 9.14 2.59
N ASP A 117 -13.33 9.02 1.74
CA ASP A 117 -14.56 9.80 1.87
C ASP A 117 -15.30 9.45 3.18
N PRO A 118 -15.50 10.42 4.09
CA PRO A 118 -16.17 10.20 5.38
C PRO A 118 -17.67 9.90 5.24
N ALA A 119 -18.26 10.05 4.06
CA ALA A 119 -19.64 9.65 3.79
C ALA A 119 -19.83 8.13 3.71
N PHE A 120 -18.75 7.36 3.78
CA PHE A 120 -18.78 5.90 3.66
C PHE A 120 -17.99 5.22 4.77
N VAL A 121 -18.43 4.02 5.13
CA VAL A 121 -17.63 3.03 5.87
C VAL A 121 -17.00 2.10 4.85
N HIS A 122 -15.68 2.02 4.86
CA HIS A 122 -14.92 1.20 3.92
C HIS A 122 -14.49 -0.12 4.59
N ASN A 123 -14.69 -1.22 3.88
CA ASN A 123 -14.14 -2.53 4.22
C ASN A 123 -13.12 -2.90 3.14
N SER A 124 -11.87 -2.57 3.38
CA SER A 124 -10.81 -2.74 2.40
C SER A 124 -9.48 -3.11 3.03
N LEU A 125 -8.60 -3.65 2.21
CA LEU A 125 -7.23 -3.98 2.56
C LEU A 125 -6.28 -3.61 1.41
N ASN A 126 -5.02 -3.45 1.73
CA ASN A 126 -3.93 -3.44 0.76
C ASN A 126 -3.24 -4.80 0.74
N ALA A 127 -2.97 -5.29 -0.47
CA ALA A 127 -2.13 -6.45 -0.72
C ALA A 127 -0.81 -5.99 -1.32
N PHE A 128 0.26 -6.06 -0.55
CA PHE A 128 1.63 -5.73 -0.96
C PHE A 128 2.31 -7.01 -1.45
N LEU A 129 2.58 -7.11 -2.75
CA LEU A 129 3.32 -8.21 -3.37
C LEU A 129 4.77 -7.80 -3.58
N ALA A 130 5.68 -8.41 -2.85
CA ALA A 130 7.11 -8.12 -2.94
C ALA A 130 7.70 -8.68 -4.24
N LEU A 131 8.28 -7.82 -5.07
CA LEU A 131 9.04 -8.22 -6.27
C LEU A 131 10.55 -8.28 -5.99
N ASP A 132 11.02 -7.57 -4.98
CA ASP A 132 12.37 -7.59 -4.44
C ASP A 132 12.31 -7.86 -2.94
N PRO A 133 13.41 -8.18 -2.26
CA PRO A 133 13.42 -8.33 -0.81
C PRO A 133 12.90 -7.05 -0.11
N ALA A 134 11.81 -7.18 0.65
CA ALA A 134 11.26 -6.10 1.46
C ALA A 134 11.55 -6.37 2.94
N THR A 135 12.71 -5.91 3.38
CA THR A 135 13.29 -6.12 4.72
C THR A 135 13.38 -4.80 5.49
N PRO A 136 13.70 -4.80 6.77
CA PRO A 136 13.97 -3.56 7.50
C PRO A 136 14.97 -2.63 6.80
N CYS A 137 16.00 -3.19 6.14
CA CYS A 137 17.03 -2.40 5.46
C CYS A 137 16.63 -1.91 4.07
N SER A 138 15.69 -2.59 3.39
CA SER A 138 15.23 -2.18 2.05
C SER A 138 13.92 -1.40 2.05
N GLY A 139 13.52 -0.84 3.20
CA GLY A 139 12.30 -0.07 3.32
C GLY A 139 11.04 -0.93 3.41
N GLY A 140 11.12 -2.04 4.16
CA GLY A 140 10.02 -2.94 4.44
C GLY A 140 8.87 -2.28 5.18
N LEU A 141 7.70 -2.92 5.11
CA LEU A 141 6.49 -2.48 5.80
C LEU A 141 6.66 -2.60 7.31
N ARG A 142 6.07 -1.66 8.02
CA ARG A 142 6.03 -1.59 9.49
C ARG A 142 4.58 -1.52 9.93
N TYR A 143 4.20 -2.35 10.87
CA TYR A 143 2.82 -2.46 11.36
C TYR A 143 2.74 -2.26 12.86
N LEU A 144 1.66 -1.62 13.32
CA LEU A 144 1.26 -1.61 14.72
C LEU A 144 0.09 -2.61 14.88
N PRO A 145 0.37 -3.88 15.25
CA PRO A 145 -0.65 -4.93 15.30
C PRO A 145 -1.86 -4.56 16.17
N GLY A 146 -3.06 -4.97 15.74
CA GLY A 146 -4.30 -4.72 16.46
C GLY A 146 -4.84 -3.29 16.37
N SER A 147 -4.08 -2.32 15.87
CA SER A 147 -4.50 -0.91 15.82
C SER A 147 -5.71 -0.65 14.93
N HIS A 148 -6.02 -1.52 13.97
CA HIS A 148 -7.18 -1.41 13.09
C HIS A 148 -8.52 -1.46 13.82
N THR A 149 -8.56 -2.01 15.04
CA THR A 149 -9.76 -2.07 15.89
C THR A 149 -9.93 -0.87 16.82
N GLN A 150 -8.92 0.01 16.88
CA GLN A 150 -8.87 1.13 17.84
C GLN A 150 -9.41 2.46 17.25
N GLY A 151 -10.02 2.43 16.08
CA GLY A 151 -10.48 3.62 15.38
C GLY A 151 -9.38 4.32 14.57
N ILE A 152 -9.67 5.51 14.07
CA ILE A 152 -8.71 6.31 13.30
C ILE A 152 -8.04 7.32 14.24
N ARG A 153 -6.70 7.29 14.25
CA ARG A 153 -5.88 8.21 15.05
C ARG A 153 -5.77 9.56 14.35
N THR A 154 -5.37 10.59 15.09
CA THR A 154 -5.11 11.92 14.53
C THR A 154 -3.92 11.87 13.57
N HIS A 155 -4.11 12.43 12.39
CA HIS A 155 -3.08 12.60 11.36
C HIS A 155 -2.72 14.07 11.26
N VAL A 156 -1.44 14.37 11.11
CA VAL A 156 -0.90 15.70 10.97
C VAL A 156 0.01 15.80 9.76
N ALA A 157 0.20 16.98 9.21
CA ALA A 157 1.20 17.20 8.17
C ALA A 157 2.59 16.95 8.74
N ILE A 158 3.37 16.11 8.08
CA ILE A 158 4.75 15.80 8.46
C ILE A 158 5.67 16.61 7.54
N GLY A 159 6.37 17.60 8.11
CA GLY A 159 7.22 18.50 7.36
C GLY A 159 8.34 17.81 6.58
N GLY A 160 8.65 18.35 5.40
CA GLY A 160 9.77 17.92 4.55
C GLY A 160 9.46 16.84 3.50
N MET A 161 8.27 16.28 3.50
CA MET A 161 7.74 15.48 2.38
C MET A 161 6.53 16.21 1.83
N HIS A 162 6.50 16.48 0.54
CA HIS A 162 5.33 17.09 -0.09
C HIS A 162 4.08 16.29 0.33
N GLU A 163 3.20 16.95 1.07
CA GLU A 163 1.84 16.48 1.43
C GLU A 163 1.74 15.18 2.26
N ALA A 164 2.83 14.69 2.85
CA ALA A 164 2.74 13.50 3.69
C ALA A 164 2.00 13.80 5.00
N VAL A 165 0.89 13.11 5.18
CA VAL A 165 0.12 13.13 6.42
C VAL A 165 0.44 11.88 7.21
N GLY A 166 0.71 12.01 8.49
CA GLY A 166 1.08 10.88 9.31
C GLY A 166 0.62 11.00 10.77
N ILE A 167 0.77 9.89 11.47
CA ILE A 167 0.48 9.80 12.89
C ILE A 167 1.78 10.06 13.66
N PRO A 168 1.87 11.14 14.45
CA PRO A 168 3.01 11.37 15.32
C PRO A 168 3.02 10.35 16.48
N ASP A 169 4.17 10.18 17.11
CA ASP A 169 4.33 9.51 18.40
C ASP A 169 3.83 8.05 18.46
N VAL A 170 4.07 7.27 17.38
CA VAL A 170 3.84 5.83 17.42
C VAL A 170 4.97 5.17 18.24
N ASP A 171 4.59 4.50 19.33
CA ASP A 171 5.56 3.76 20.16
C ASP A 171 6.25 2.66 19.33
N PRO A 172 7.57 2.73 19.15
CA PRO A 172 8.29 1.75 18.35
C PRO A 172 8.31 0.34 18.98
N ALA A 173 8.10 0.22 20.30
CA ALA A 173 8.13 -1.07 20.98
C ALA A 173 6.99 -2.01 20.55
N GLY A 174 5.86 -1.43 20.08
CA GLY A 174 4.73 -2.21 19.57
C GLY A 174 4.81 -2.51 18.06
N VAL A 175 5.81 -1.98 17.36
CA VAL A 175 5.90 -2.07 15.91
C VAL A 175 6.59 -3.35 15.47
N VAL A 176 5.97 -4.06 14.51
CA VAL A 176 6.58 -5.22 13.84
C VAL A 176 6.98 -4.85 12.41
N THR A 177 8.09 -5.42 11.94
CA THR A 177 8.59 -5.22 10.58
C THR A 177 8.83 -6.60 9.95
N PRO A 178 7.83 -7.18 9.26
CA PRO A 178 8.02 -8.48 8.62
C PRO A 178 9.03 -8.37 7.46
N SER A 179 9.87 -9.38 7.33
CA SER A 179 10.74 -9.53 6.17
C SER A 179 10.03 -10.36 5.11
N LEU A 180 9.84 -9.79 3.92
CA LEU A 180 9.22 -10.46 2.79
C LEU A 180 10.28 -10.77 1.74
N GLN A 181 10.34 -12.04 1.33
CA GLN A 181 11.14 -12.45 0.17
C GLN A 181 10.38 -12.15 -1.13
N PRO A 182 11.06 -12.07 -2.28
CA PRO A 182 10.40 -11.92 -3.56
C PRO A 182 9.34 -13.02 -3.78
N GLY A 183 8.14 -12.64 -4.18
CA GLY A 183 6.98 -13.53 -4.30
C GLY A 183 6.12 -13.66 -3.04
N ALA A 184 6.60 -13.21 -1.89
CA ALA A 184 5.79 -13.11 -0.69
C ALA A 184 4.77 -11.94 -0.80
N ALA A 185 3.64 -12.07 -0.12
CA ALA A 185 2.66 -10.99 0.00
C ALA A 185 2.35 -10.66 1.46
N ALA A 186 2.08 -9.39 1.72
CA ALA A 186 1.50 -8.92 2.97
C ALA A 186 0.16 -8.26 2.71
N PHE A 187 -0.86 -8.66 3.44
CA PHE A 187 -2.20 -8.08 3.39
C PHE A 187 -2.42 -7.29 4.67
N HIS A 188 -2.85 -6.04 4.58
CA HIS A 188 -3.17 -5.24 5.77
C HIS A 188 -4.47 -4.44 5.59
N HIS A 189 -5.23 -4.34 6.68
CA HIS A 189 -6.49 -3.64 6.73
C HIS A 189 -6.29 -2.13 6.58
N CYS A 190 -7.20 -1.42 5.89
CA CYS A 190 -7.11 0.03 5.65
C CYS A 190 -7.02 0.89 6.92
N ARG A 191 -7.47 0.36 8.07
CA ARG A 191 -7.37 1.03 9.39
C ARG A 191 -6.15 0.63 10.19
N LEU A 192 -5.32 -0.29 9.69
CA LEU A 192 -4.09 -0.64 10.40
C LEU A 192 -3.11 0.52 10.34
N VAL A 193 -2.60 0.94 11.47
CA VAL A 193 -1.49 1.89 11.53
C VAL A 193 -0.26 1.24 10.95
N HIS A 194 0.24 1.80 9.86
CA HIS A 194 1.37 1.23 9.13
C HIS A 194 2.29 2.30 8.54
N ALA A 195 3.49 1.89 8.22
CA ALA A 195 4.54 2.73 7.65
C ALA A 195 5.45 1.90 6.75
N SER A 196 6.44 2.53 6.15
CA SER A 196 7.57 1.80 5.56
C SER A 196 8.88 2.53 5.85
N GLY A 197 9.96 1.77 6.06
CA GLY A 197 11.29 2.31 6.37
C GLY A 197 11.98 2.95 5.16
N ASP A 198 13.15 3.56 5.40
CA ASP A 198 14.06 3.96 4.32
C ASP A 198 14.65 2.73 3.63
N ASN A 199 14.97 2.85 2.33
CA ASN A 199 15.78 1.87 1.65
C ASN A 199 17.26 2.24 1.77
N THR A 200 17.97 1.56 2.66
CA THR A 200 19.42 1.69 2.86
C THR A 200 20.20 0.58 2.17
N ALA A 201 19.51 -0.37 1.52
CA ALA A 201 20.12 -1.48 0.79
C ALA A 201 20.66 -1.04 -0.58
N ASP A 202 21.52 -1.88 -1.16
CA ASP A 202 22.17 -1.64 -2.46
C ASP A 202 21.28 -2.04 -3.66
N HIS A 203 20.08 -2.52 -3.40
CA HIS A 203 19.12 -2.95 -4.42
C HIS A 203 17.81 -2.16 -4.29
N PRO A 204 17.05 -2.00 -5.38
CA PRO A 204 15.72 -1.39 -5.32
C PRO A 204 14.75 -2.27 -4.52
N ARG A 205 13.66 -1.66 -4.05
CA ARG A 205 12.53 -2.39 -3.50
C ARG A 205 11.29 -2.03 -4.32
N ARG A 206 10.92 -2.95 -5.23
CA ARG A 206 9.70 -2.88 -6.05
C ARG A 206 8.62 -3.75 -5.43
N ALA A 207 7.40 -3.28 -5.51
CA ALA A 207 6.22 -4.06 -5.14
C ALA A 207 5.03 -3.65 -5.99
N PHE A 208 4.18 -4.61 -6.34
CA PHE A 208 2.79 -4.31 -6.68
C PHE A 208 1.99 -4.16 -5.38
N VAL A 209 1.18 -3.12 -5.31
CA VAL A 209 0.25 -2.91 -4.20
C VAL A 209 -1.16 -2.81 -4.76
N PHE A 210 -2.02 -3.71 -4.31
CA PHE A 210 -3.41 -3.76 -4.74
C PHE A 210 -4.32 -3.31 -3.61
N VAL A 211 -5.13 -2.32 -3.88
CA VAL A 211 -6.24 -1.91 -3.00
C VAL A 211 -7.42 -2.80 -3.33
N CYS A 212 -7.80 -3.66 -2.40
CA CYS A 212 -8.97 -4.55 -2.53
C CYS A 212 -10.09 -4.02 -1.63
N GLU A 213 -11.23 -3.70 -2.21
CA GLU A 213 -12.33 -3.06 -1.51
C GLU A 213 -13.64 -3.77 -1.77
N ALA A 214 -14.35 -4.15 -0.70
CA ALA A 214 -15.74 -4.55 -0.75
C ALA A 214 -16.64 -3.31 -0.94
N PRO A 215 -17.89 -3.45 -1.44
CA PRO A 215 -18.77 -2.31 -1.61
C PRO A 215 -18.87 -1.48 -0.33
N PRO A 216 -18.55 -0.18 -0.37
CA PRO A 216 -18.60 0.66 0.82
C PRO A 216 -20.05 0.92 1.23
N GLN A 217 -20.28 0.99 2.54
CA GLN A 217 -21.59 1.32 3.08
C GLN A 217 -21.71 2.85 3.22
N ARG A 218 -22.67 3.44 2.53
CA ARG A 218 -22.97 4.86 2.66
C ARG A 218 -23.62 5.16 4.01
N LEU A 219 -23.14 6.21 4.66
CA LEU A 219 -23.72 6.71 5.90
C LEU A 219 -24.82 7.73 5.63
N ALA A 220 -25.86 7.76 6.48
CA ALA A 220 -26.91 8.79 6.44
C ALA A 220 -26.33 10.18 6.77
N THR A 221 -25.35 10.24 7.66
CA THR A 221 -24.62 11.47 8.01
C THR A 221 -23.13 11.15 7.89
N PRO A 222 -22.35 11.93 7.11
CA PRO A 222 -20.90 11.77 7.03
C PRO A 222 -20.25 11.86 8.41
N LEU A 223 -19.23 11.03 8.63
CA LEU A 223 -18.43 11.12 9.85
C LEU A 223 -17.64 12.44 9.85
N PRO A 224 -17.55 13.14 10.98
CA PRO A 224 -16.58 14.22 11.10
C PRO A 224 -15.17 13.63 10.91
N ARG A 225 -14.22 14.45 10.46
CA ARG A 225 -12.81 14.06 10.33
C ARG A 225 -11.94 14.69 11.43
N PRO A 226 -12.20 14.42 12.72
CA PRO A 226 -11.43 15.03 13.80
C PRO A 226 -9.99 14.55 13.84
N TRP A 227 -9.69 13.46 13.09
CA TRP A 227 -8.36 12.89 12.95
C TRP A 227 -7.48 13.61 11.91
N LEU A 228 -8.05 14.50 11.07
CA LEU A 228 -7.26 15.37 10.21
C LEU A 228 -7.12 16.72 10.89
N ALA A 229 -5.89 17.19 11.08
CA ALA A 229 -5.65 18.53 11.60
C ALA A 229 -6.31 19.57 10.66
N SER A 230 -6.93 20.58 11.24
CA SER A 230 -7.73 21.61 10.53
C SER A 230 -6.96 22.43 9.50
N SER A 231 -5.63 22.29 9.44
CA SER A 231 -4.74 22.95 8.49
C SER A 231 -4.57 22.22 7.15
N LEU A 232 -5.13 21.00 7.01
CA LEU A 232 -5.00 20.22 5.78
C LEU A 232 -6.18 20.51 4.86
N SER A 233 -5.89 21.04 3.66
CA SER A 233 -6.91 21.28 2.64
C SER A 233 -7.36 19.98 2.01
N THR A 234 -8.61 19.94 1.48
CA THR A 234 -9.13 18.77 0.75
C THR A 234 -8.32 18.44 -0.51
N ALA A 235 -7.58 19.40 -1.07
CA ALA A 235 -6.70 19.19 -2.22
C ALA A 235 -5.44 18.36 -1.84
N GLU A 236 -5.01 18.42 -0.58
CA GLU A 236 -3.85 17.69 -0.04
C GLU A 236 -4.16 16.21 0.25
N LEU A 237 -5.42 15.79 0.07
CA LEU A 237 -5.90 14.44 0.39
C LEU A 237 -6.19 13.57 -0.84
N GLN A 238 -5.90 14.06 -2.05
CA GLN A 238 -6.07 13.30 -3.29
C GLN A 238 -4.82 12.45 -3.56
N TYR A 239 -4.86 11.21 -3.05
CA TYR A 239 -3.92 10.14 -3.41
C TYR A 239 -4.49 9.26 -4.51
#